data_653d45cf042d8db6bf7efa07a630fd1a
#
_entry.id   653d45cf042d8db6bf7efa07a630fd1a
#
_cell.length_a   1.000
_cell.length_b   1.000
_cell.length_c   1.000
_cell.angle_alpha   90.00
_cell.angle_beta   90.00
_cell.angle_gamma   90.00
#
_symmetry.space_group_name_H-M   'P 1'
#
loop_
_entity.id
_entity.type
_entity.pdbx_description
1 polymer ?
#
loop_
_entity_poly.entity_id
_entity_poly.type
_entity_poly.pdbx_seq_one_letter_code
_entity_poly.pdbx_strand_id
1 'polypeptide(L)'
;MVPKRADLEKRSGSAASSFTAMFKRITHTFIHVLDQDEALDFYVGKLGMVVHTDADLGFMRWLTVTLPEEPGLELGLMLPGPPAYDDATAEQIRELVTKGGGGGGVIFETDDCRGTYERLRAAGVEFTQEPTERFYGTDCALRDPFGNPIRFTQPSAGPVAVPSAEELRAQI
;
A
#
# COMPACT_ATOMS: atom_id res chain seq x y z
N MET A 1 9.74 -9.58 -21.31
CA MET A 1 11.01 -8.84 -21.42
C MET A 1 10.79 -7.49 -20.76
N VAL A 2 11.26 -7.32 -19.51
CA VAL A 2 11.14 -6.05 -18.79
C VAL A 2 12.17 -5.08 -19.39
N PRO A 3 11.78 -3.89 -19.82
CA PRO A 3 12.70 -2.92 -20.40
C PRO A 3 13.75 -2.53 -19.37
N LYS A 4 15.01 -2.49 -19.75
CA LYS A 4 16.09 -2.00 -18.89
C LYS A 4 15.87 -0.51 -18.57
N ARG A 5 16.31 -0.05 -17.39
CA ARG A 5 16.22 1.35 -16.97
C ARG A 5 16.71 2.34 -18.05
N ALA A 6 17.79 1.97 -18.76
CA ALA A 6 18.28 2.74 -19.91
C ALA A 6 17.31 2.82 -21.10
N ASP A 7 16.42 1.84 -21.28
CA ASP A 7 15.40 1.84 -22.32
C ASP A 7 14.18 2.68 -21.90
N LEU A 8 13.91 2.76 -20.58
CA LEU A 8 12.91 3.67 -20.00
C LEU A 8 13.37 5.11 -20.09
N GLU A 9 14.65 5.39 -19.80
CA GLU A 9 15.25 6.71 -19.96
C GLU A 9 15.30 7.16 -21.44
N LYS A 10 15.56 6.24 -22.37
CA LYS A 10 15.46 6.52 -23.81
C LYS A 10 14.03 6.77 -24.29
N ARG A 11 13.04 6.11 -23.69
CA ARG A 11 11.63 6.37 -23.99
C ARG A 11 11.15 7.71 -23.42
N SER A 12 11.69 8.13 -22.27
CA SER A 12 11.43 9.44 -21.71
C SER A 12 12.22 10.55 -22.43
N GLY A 13 13.42 10.26 -22.93
CA GLY A 13 14.32 11.23 -23.55
C GLY A 13 14.01 11.60 -24.99
N SER A 14 13.26 10.77 -25.75
CA SER A 14 12.95 11.06 -27.17
C SER A 14 11.61 11.77 -27.39
N ALA A 15 10.74 11.84 -26.36
CA ALA A 15 9.46 12.55 -26.41
C ALA A 15 9.40 13.74 -25.44
N ALA A 16 10.49 14.03 -24.71
CA ALA A 16 10.51 15.02 -23.63
C ALA A 16 10.65 16.47 -24.13
N SER A 17 10.47 16.73 -25.43
CA SER A 17 10.78 18.05 -25.97
C SER A 17 9.67 19.10 -25.82
N SER A 18 8.52 18.83 -25.20
CA SER A 18 7.56 19.91 -24.89
C SER A 18 6.45 19.59 -23.87
N PHE A 19 6.44 18.45 -23.21
CA PHE A 19 5.48 18.20 -22.13
C PHE A 19 6.05 18.70 -20.80
N THR A 20 5.68 19.89 -20.37
CA THR A 20 5.79 20.29 -18.97
C THR A 20 4.90 19.34 -18.17
N ALA A 21 5.45 18.65 -17.18
CA ALA A 21 4.68 17.74 -16.33
C ALA A 21 3.45 18.49 -15.76
N MET A 22 2.24 18.02 -16.09
CA MET A 22 1.00 18.63 -15.62
C MET A 22 0.77 18.38 -14.12
N PHE A 23 1.30 17.29 -13.61
CA PHE A 23 1.17 16.90 -12.20
C PHE A 23 2.50 17.00 -11.48
N LYS A 24 2.47 17.46 -10.23
CA LYS A 24 3.68 17.64 -9.42
C LYS A 24 4.02 16.38 -8.61
N ARG A 25 3.02 15.72 -8.04
CA ARG A 25 3.15 14.56 -7.16
C ARG A 25 1.83 13.84 -6.99
N ILE A 26 1.87 12.61 -6.49
CA ILE A 26 0.71 11.93 -5.92
C ILE A 26 0.58 12.42 -4.49
N THR A 27 -0.61 12.88 -4.09
CA THR A 27 -0.87 13.37 -2.74
C THR A 27 -1.73 12.43 -1.93
N HIS A 28 -2.63 11.69 -2.58
CA HIS A 28 -3.54 10.76 -1.92
C HIS A 28 -3.60 9.44 -2.67
N THR A 29 -3.73 8.37 -1.92
CA THR A 29 -4.20 7.06 -2.38
C THR A 29 -5.29 6.58 -1.42
N PHE A 30 -6.13 5.64 -1.84
CA PHE A 30 -7.28 5.23 -1.05
C PHE A 30 -7.36 3.72 -0.96
N ILE A 31 -7.79 3.24 0.22
CA ILE A 31 -8.22 1.86 0.43
C ILE A 31 -9.61 1.87 1.06
N HIS A 32 -10.38 0.81 0.79
CA HIS A 32 -11.67 0.65 1.41
C HIS A 32 -11.51 -0.06 2.75
N VAL A 33 -12.10 0.53 3.78
CA VAL A 33 -12.24 -0.05 5.12
C VAL A 33 -13.73 -0.20 5.43
N LEU A 34 -14.09 -1.08 6.36
CA LEU A 34 -15.49 -1.32 6.69
C LEU A 34 -15.91 -0.59 7.97
N ASP A 35 -14.93 -0.16 8.77
CA ASP A 35 -15.09 0.66 9.96
C ASP A 35 -13.86 1.57 10.09
N GLN A 36 -14.08 2.89 10.19
CA GLN A 36 -12.99 3.86 10.24
C GLN A 36 -12.32 3.95 11.60
N ASP A 37 -13.03 3.65 12.69
CA ASP A 37 -12.44 3.68 14.02
C ASP A 37 -11.58 2.42 14.24
N GLU A 38 -12.04 1.25 13.80
CA GLU A 38 -11.23 0.03 13.77
C GLU A 38 -10.00 0.20 12.85
N ALA A 39 -10.15 0.93 11.73
CA ALA A 39 -9.02 1.27 10.87
C ALA A 39 -7.99 2.15 11.61
N LEU A 40 -8.42 3.14 12.39
CA LEU A 40 -7.52 3.95 13.21
C LEU A 40 -6.76 3.10 14.24
N ASP A 41 -7.44 2.19 14.93
CA ASP A 41 -6.80 1.28 15.89
C ASP A 41 -5.69 0.45 15.23
N PHE A 42 -5.88 0.08 13.97
CA PHE A 42 -4.91 -0.68 13.22
C PHE A 42 -3.80 0.20 12.62
N TYR A 43 -4.14 1.18 11.76
CA TYR A 43 -3.15 1.97 11.03
C TYR A 43 -2.36 2.93 11.93
N VAL A 44 -3.01 3.53 12.90
CA VAL A 44 -2.35 4.41 13.87
C VAL A 44 -1.87 3.60 15.07
N GLY A 45 -2.74 2.80 15.67
CA GLY A 45 -2.42 2.10 16.92
C GLY A 45 -1.39 0.98 16.77
N LYS A 46 -1.41 0.22 15.67
CA LYS A 46 -0.48 -0.90 15.45
C LYS A 46 0.62 -0.58 14.45
N LEU A 47 0.30 0.05 13.30
CA LEU A 47 1.31 0.34 12.27
C LEU A 47 2.10 1.62 12.53
N GLY A 48 1.67 2.49 13.47
CA GLY A 48 2.40 3.69 13.86
C GLY A 48 2.26 4.85 12.86
N MET A 49 1.25 4.83 11.99
CA MET A 49 0.88 5.99 11.18
C MET A 49 0.28 7.10 12.06
N VAL A 50 0.13 8.28 11.52
CA VAL A 50 -0.51 9.41 12.21
C VAL A 50 -1.72 9.89 11.42
N VAL A 51 -2.75 10.37 12.12
CA VAL A 51 -3.89 11.02 11.47
C VAL A 51 -3.41 12.32 10.84
N HIS A 52 -3.65 12.46 9.53
CA HIS A 52 -3.40 13.71 8.82
C HIS A 52 -4.68 14.57 8.79
N THR A 53 -5.78 14.00 8.35
CA THR A 53 -7.09 14.67 8.32
C THR A 53 -8.17 13.75 8.88
N ASP A 54 -9.03 14.27 9.73
CA ASP A 54 -10.26 13.65 10.20
C ASP A 54 -11.35 14.70 10.23
N ALA A 55 -12.23 14.70 9.23
CA ALA A 55 -13.23 15.74 9.04
C ALA A 55 -14.60 15.13 8.69
N ASP A 56 -15.61 15.51 9.46
CA ASP A 56 -17.01 15.23 9.13
C ASP A 56 -17.49 16.26 8.07
N LEU A 57 -17.77 15.77 6.88
CA LEU A 57 -18.31 16.57 5.77
C LEU A 57 -19.83 16.53 5.71
N GLY A 58 -20.50 15.89 6.69
CA GLY A 58 -21.94 15.74 6.79
C GLY A 58 -22.50 14.59 5.97
N PHE A 59 -21.96 14.31 4.80
CA PHE A 59 -22.34 13.17 3.95
C PHE A 59 -21.30 12.05 3.98
N MET A 60 -20.10 12.29 4.49
CA MET A 60 -19.06 11.30 4.72
C MET A 60 -18.03 11.83 5.70
N ARG A 61 -17.33 10.93 6.38
CA ARG A 61 -16.10 11.26 7.14
C ARG A 61 -14.91 11.17 6.20
N TRP A 62 -14.20 12.28 6.02
CA TRP A 62 -12.94 12.31 5.30
C TRP A 62 -11.81 11.98 6.27
N LEU A 63 -11.29 10.76 6.20
CA LEU A 63 -10.26 10.29 7.10
C LEU A 63 -9.03 9.89 6.32
N THR A 64 -7.88 10.51 6.63
CA THR A 64 -6.59 10.17 6.05
C THR A 64 -5.53 9.98 7.12
N VAL A 65 -4.60 9.06 6.86
CA VAL A 65 -3.42 8.81 7.68
C VAL A 65 -2.17 8.91 6.82
N THR A 66 -1.02 9.20 7.47
CA THR A 66 0.27 9.33 6.77
C THR A 66 1.40 8.76 7.64
N LEU A 67 2.55 8.50 7.02
CA LEU A 67 3.76 8.18 7.78
C LEU A 67 4.32 9.48 8.38
N PRO A 68 4.81 9.46 9.65
CA PRO A 68 5.38 10.64 10.28
C PRO A 68 6.54 11.27 9.49
N GLU A 69 7.36 10.43 8.87
CA GLU A 69 8.53 10.86 8.09
C GLU A 69 8.19 11.24 6.65
N GLU A 70 6.99 10.91 6.15
CA GLU A 70 6.56 11.20 4.78
C GLU A 70 5.12 11.78 4.75
N PRO A 71 4.92 12.99 5.29
CA PRO A 71 3.59 13.60 5.36
C PRO A 71 3.03 14.05 4.00
N GLY A 72 3.79 13.87 2.93
CA GLY A 72 3.43 14.29 1.58
C GLY A 72 2.51 13.36 0.81
N LEU A 73 2.34 12.12 1.28
CA LEU A 73 1.42 11.11 0.72
C LEU A 73 0.44 10.67 1.81
N GLU A 74 -0.84 10.84 1.55
CA GLU A 74 -1.91 10.47 2.44
C GLU A 74 -2.60 9.19 1.98
N LEU A 75 -2.83 8.28 2.91
CA LEU A 75 -3.67 7.09 2.71
C LEU A 75 -5.07 7.38 3.23
N GLY A 76 -6.03 7.51 2.33
CA GLY A 76 -7.45 7.68 2.67
C GLY A 76 -8.08 6.36 3.08
N LEU A 77 -8.70 6.33 4.24
CA LEU A 77 -9.43 5.20 4.81
C LEU A 77 -10.93 5.40 4.52
N MET A 78 -11.41 4.84 3.39
CA MET A 78 -12.73 5.18 2.84
C MET A 78 -13.74 4.07 3.07
N LEU A 79 -14.93 4.45 3.58
CA LEU A 79 -16.08 3.53 3.59
C LEU A 79 -16.64 3.40 2.16
N PRO A 80 -16.97 2.18 1.68
CA PRO A 80 -17.70 2.02 0.43
C PRO A 80 -19.12 2.59 0.56
N GLY A 81 -19.45 3.58 -0.27
CA GLY A 81 -20.79 4.21 -0.26
C GLY A 81 -20.85 5.51 -1.03
N PRO A 82 -22.00 6.21 -0.96
CA PRO A 82 -22.13 7.55 -1.54
C PRO A 82 -21.14 8.54 -0.93
N PRO A 83 -20.69 9.55 -1.71
CA PRO A 83 -21.09 9.83 -3.08
C PRO A 83 -20.29 9.06 -4.15
N ALA A 84 -19.27 8.28 -3.78
CA ALA A 84 -18.39 7.63 -4.73
C ALA A 84 -19.05 6.42 -5.42
N TYR A 85 -19.92 5.72 -4.71
CA TYR A 85 -20.60 4.50 -5.18
C TYR A 85 -22.07 4.52 -4.79
N ASP A 86 -22.92 3.95 -5.63
CA ASP A 86 -24.29 3.59 -5.25
C ASP A 86 -24.30 2.41 -4.25
N ASP A 87 -25.46 2.16 -3.63
CA ASP A 87 -25.57 1.15 -2.57
C ASP A 87 -25.25 -0.27 -3.08
N ALA A 88 -25.65 -0.59 -4.32
CA ALA A 88 -25.39 -1.92 -4.90
C ALA A 88 -23.90 -2.14 -5.16
N THR A 89 -23.23 -1.15 -5.70
CA THR A 89 -21.77 -1.17 -5.91
C THR A 89 -21.02 -1.21 -4.58
N ALA A 90 -21.46 -0.41 -3.60
CA ALA A 90 -20.86 -0.38 -2.28
C ALA A 90 -20.92 -1.75 -1.58
N GLU A 91 -22.04 -2.48 -1.71
CA GLU A 91 -22.17 -3.82 -1.16
C GLU A 91 -21.22 -4.82 -1.82
N GLN A 92 -21.08 -4.76 -3.14
CA GLN A 92 -20.11 -5.58 -3.87
C GLN A 92 -18.66 -5.30 -3.42
N ILE A 93 -18.31 -4.02 -3.21
CA ILE A 93 -16.99 -3.64 -2.71
C ILE A 93 -16.77 -4.21 -1.30
N ARG A 94 -17.74 -4.10 -0.38
CA ARG A 94 -17.64 -4.68 0.97
C ARG A 94 -17.35 -6.18 0.91
N GLU A 95 -18.10 -6.91 0.07
CA GLU A 95 -17.88 -8.34 -0.12
C GLU A 95 -16.48 -8.65 -0.69
N LEU A 96 -16.00 -7.87 -1.65
CA LEU A 96 -14.68 -8.06 -2.23
C LEU A 96 -13.55 -7.72 -1.25
N VAL A 97 -13.70 -6.68 -0.44
CA VAL A 97 -12.71 -6.30 0.58
C VAL A 97 -12.47 -7.44 1.54
N THR A 98 -13.54 -8.05 2.09
CA THR A 98 -13.42 -9.19 3.02
C THR A 98 -12.74 -10.41 2.43
N LYS A 99 -12.74 -10.54 1.10
CA LYS A 99 -12.05 -11.60 0.35
C LYS A 99 -10.60 -11.22 -0.04
N GLY A 100 -10.14 -10.03 0.34
CA GLY A 100 -8.84 -9.49 -0.08
C GLY A 100 -8.81 -9.03 -1.54
N GLY A 101 -9.98 -8.83 -2.14
CA GLY A 101 -10.15 -8.43 -3.54
C GLY A 101 -10.59 -6.97 -3.72
N GLY A 102 -10.49 -6.14 -2.69
CA GLY A 102 -10.97 -4.74 -2.71
C GLY A 102 -10.20 -3.77 -3.62
N GLY A 103 -9.22 -4.26 -4.38
CA GLY A 103 -8.50 -3.49 -5.38
C GLY A 103 -7.42 -2.53 -4.83
N GLY A 104 -7.29 -2.42 -3.53
CA GLY A 104 -6.26 -1.63 -2.85
C GLY A 104 -5.23 -2.50 -2.14
N GLY A 105 -4.03 -2.00 -2.01
CA GLY A 105 -2.97 -2.61 -1.20
C GLY A 105 -1.88 -1.58 -0.96
N VAL A 106 -1.17 -1.74 0.14
CA VAL A 106 -0.08 -0.83 0.52
C VAL A 106 1.20 -1.63 0.69
N ILE A 107 2.29 -1.08 0.17
CA ILE A 107 3.63 -1.61 0.40
C ILE A 107 4.42 -0.54 1.13
N PHE A 108 4.87 -0.84 2.34
CA PHE A 108 5.75 0.01 3.13
C PHE A 108 7.20 -0.39 2.93
N GLU A 109 8.09 0.56 3.03
CA GLU A 109 9.53 0.31 3.18
C GLU A 109 9.91 0.34 4.66
N THR A 110 10.84 -0.52 5.07
CA THR A 110 11.38 -0.57 6.43
C THR A 110 12.87 -0.90 6.39
N ASP A 111 13.63 -0.37 7.35
CA ASP A 111 15.05 -0.69 7.50
C ASP A 111 15.28 -2.04 8.19
N ASP A 112 14.25 -2.60 8.86
CA ASP A 112 14.32 -3.85 9.60
C ASP A 112 13.01 -4.64 9.46
N CYS A 113 12.93 -5.47 8.42
CA CYS A 113 11.75 -6.28 8.13
C CYS A 113 11.49 -7.32 9.24
N ARG A 114 12.52 -7.96 9.77
CA ARG A 114 12.37 -9.00 10.79
C ARG A 114 11.96 -8.40 12.14
N GLY A 115 12.62 -7.32 12.58
CA GLY A 115 12.25 -6.63 13.82
C GLY A 115 10.87 -5.98 13.73
N THR A 116 10.47 -5.47 12.57
CA THR A 116 9.11 -4.95 12.34
C THR A 116 8.07 -6.08 12.43
N TYR A 117 8.34 -7.23 11.82
CA TYR A 117 7.50 -8.42 11.95
C TYR A 117 7.31 -8.85 13.41
N GLU A 118 8.38 -8.97 14.19
CA GLU A 118 8.29 -9.39 15.60
C GLU A 118 7.48 -8.38 16.45
N ARG A 119 7.68 -7.09 16.24
CA ARG A 119 6.91 -6.04 16.95
C ARG A 119 5.42 -6.11 16.64
N LEU A 120 5.06 -6.22 15.36
CA LEU A 120 3.67 -6.27 14.93
C LEU A 120 3.00 -7.58 15.36
N ARG A 121 3.72 -8.70 15.30
CA ARG A 121 3.25 -10.00 15.81
C ARG A 121 2.97 -9.96 17.32
N ALA A 122 3.86 -9.35 18.11
CA ALA A 122 3.66 -9.14 19.54
C ALA A 122 2.45 -8.22 19.84
N ALA A 123 2.11 -7.29 18.92
CA ALA A 123 0.92 -6.46 18.98
C ALA A 123 -0.37 -7.16 18.45
N GLY A 124 -0.29 -8.48 18.19
CA GLY A 124 -1.43 -9.29 17.76
C GLY A 124 -1.83 -9.09 16.30
N VAL A 125 -0.88 -8.67 15.44
CA VAL A 125 -1.11 -8.62 13.99
C VAL A 125 -0.89 -10.01 13.40
N GLU A 126 -1.84 -10.48 12.61
CA GLU A 126 -1.75 -11.75 11.89
C GLU A 126 -1.06 -11.56 10.54
N PHE A 127 -0.11 -12.44 10.25
CA PHE A 127 0.66 -12.42 9.01
C PHE A 127 0.21 -13.50 8.04
N THR A 128 0.16 -13.18 6.76
CA THR A 128 -0.06 -14.13 5.68
C THR A 128 1.23 -14.68 5.11
N GLN A 129 2.36 -13.99 5.34
CA GLN A 129 3.70 -14.42 4.98
C GLN A 129 4.71 -13.89 6.00
N GLU A 130 5.54 -14.77 6.55
CA GLU A 130 6.67 -14.41 7.40
C GLU A 130 7.80 -13.74 6.57
N PRO A 131 8.76 -13.03 7.23
CA PRO A 131 9.88 -12.42 6.54
C PRO A 131 10.63 -13.41 5.65
N THR A 132 10.58 -13.20 4.36
CA THR A 132 11.11 -14.07 3.32
C THR A 132 12.09 -13.30 2.45
N GLU A 133 13.27 -13.86 2.24
CA GLU A 133 14.28 -13.27 1.35
C GLU A 133 13.87 -13.42 -0.11
N ARG A 134 13.95 -12.32 -0.84
CA ARG A 134 13.66 -12.20 -2.26
C ARG A 134 14.85 -11.51 -2.95
N PHE A 135 14.87 -11.55 -4.27
CA PHE A 135 15.94 -10.90 -5.06
C PHE A 135 15.98 -9.37 -4.86
N TYR A 136 14.89 -8.75 -4.41
CA TYR A 136 14.78 -7.32 -4.17
C TYR A 136 14.98 -6.93 -2.70
N GLY A 137 15.04 -7.88 -1.78
CA GLY A 137 15.18 -7.64 -0.35
C GLY A 137 14.43 -8.67 0.49
N THR A 138 14.22 -8.37 1.76
CA THR A 138 13.40 -9.19 2.64
C THR A 138 12.01 -8.58 2.74
N ASP A 139 10.96 -9.36 2.50
CA ASP A 139 9.59 -8.88 2.61
C ASP A 139 8.71 -9.80 3.44
N CYS A 140 7.63 -9.25 4.00
CA CYS A 140 6.56 -10.01 4.59
C CYS A 140 5.19 -9.42 4.24
N ALA A 141 4.14 -10.20 4.50
CA ALA A 141 2.80 -9.81 4.13
C ALA A 141 1.81 -10.09 5.26
N LEU A 142 0.85 -9.21 5.38
CA LEU A 142 -0.25 -9.30 6.32
C LEU A 142 -1.54 -8.81 5.66
N ARG A 143 -2.64 -8.86 6.37
CA ARG A 143 -3.88 -8.18 6.02
C ARG A 143 -4.28 -7.23 7.13
N ASP A 144 -4.95 -6.13 6.75
CA ASP A 144 -5.65 -5.32 7.73
C ASP A 144 -6.90 -6.06 8.26
N PRO A 145 -7.62 -5.54 9.25
CA PRO A 145 -8.80 -6.19 9.82
C PRO A 145 -9.92 -6.46 8.80
N PHE A 146 -9.91 -5.74 7.68
CA PHE A 146 -10.95 -5.85 6.64
C PHE A 146 -10.57 -6.80 5.51
N GLY A 147 -9.31 -7.19 5.42
CA GLY A 147 -8.80 -8.11 4.39
C GLY A 147 -7.89 -7.45 3.35
N ASN A 148 -7.63 -6.15 3.40
CA ASN A 148 -6.74 -5.48 2.45
C ASN A 148 -5.31 -6.02 2.58
N PRO A 149 -4.65 -6.34 1.46
CA PRO A 149 -3.28 -6.83 1.48
C PRO A 149 -2.31 -5.70 1.83
N ILE A 150 -1.44 -5.96 2.79
CA ILE A 150 -0.35 -5.07 3.19
C ILE A 150 0.96 -5.85 3.09
N ARG A 151 1.98 -5.20 2.57
CA ARG A 151 3.35 -5.71 2.57
C ARG A 151 4.28 -4.67 3.14
N PHE A 152 5.40 -5.11 3.70
CA PHE A 152 6.53 -4.25 3.96
C PHE A 152 7.83 -4.95 3.57
N THR A 153 8.72 -4.16 3.01
CA THR A 153 9.95 -4.63 2.38
C THR A 153 11.14 -3.89 2.97
N GLN A 154 12.13 -4.63 3.36
CA GLN A 154 13.49 -4.12 3.57
C GLN A 154 14.26 -4.31 2.27
N PRO A 155 14.57 -3.23 1.52
CA PRO A 155 15.29 -3.35 0.27
C PRO A 155 16.69 -3.98 0.45
N SER A 156 17.17 -4.68 -0.58
CA SER A 156 18.55 -5.16 -0.59
C SER A 156 19.54 -4.00 -0.69
N ALA A 157 20.70 -4.12 -0.02
CA ALA A 157 21.72 -3.07 0.06
C ALA A 157 22.51 -2.81 -1.25
N GLY A 158 22.10 -3.34 -2.38
CA GLY A 158 22.85 -3.25 -3.65
C GLY A 158 21.97 -3.23 -4.89
N PRO A 159 22.60 -3.15 -6.08
CA PRO A 159 21.84 -3.20 -7.33
C PRO A 159 21.04 -4.50 -7.44
N VAL A 160 19.74 -4.38 -7.66
CA VAL A 160 18.85 -5.53 -7.81
C VAL A 160 18.94 -6.06 -9.24
N ALA A 161 19.48 -7.28 -9.40
CA ALA A 161 19.38 -8.02 -10.65
C ALA A 161 18.02 -8.72 -10.69
N VAL A 162 17.15 -8.32 -11.62
CA VAL A 162 15.85 -8.99 -11.81
C VAL A 162 16.10 -10.37 -12.42
N PRO A 163 15.71 -11.48 -11.73
CA PRO A 163 15.86 -12.82 -12.27
C PRO A 163 15.09 -13.01 -13.58
N SER A 164 15.48 -14.00 -14.38
CA SER A 164 14.75 -14.39 -15.57
C SER A 164 13.35 -14.91 -15.19
N ALA A 165 12.43 -14.91 -16.16
CA ALA A 165 11.08 -15.44 -15.96
C ALA A 165 11.08 -16.93 -15.57
N GLU A 166 12.10 -17.69 -15.97
CA GLU A 166 12.27 -19.11 -15.64
C GLU A 166 12.67 -19.27 -14.16
N GLU A 167 13.65 -18.50 -13.70
CA GLU A 167 14.08 -18.49 -12.29
C GLU A 167 12.96 -18.04 -11.35
N LEU A 168 12.15 -17.06 -11.76
CA LEU A 168 11.01 -16.60 -10.96
C LEU A 168 9.90 -17.66 -10.85
N ARG A 169 9.62 -18.40 -11.93
CA ARG A 169 8.65 -19.50 -11.93
C ARG A 169 9.06 -20.68 -11.04
N ALA A 170 10.35 -20.91 -10.88
CA ALA A 170 10.87 -21.96 -10.01
C ALA A 170 10.73 -21.64 -8.51
N GLN A 171 10.36 -20.39 -8.15
CA GLN A 171 10.19 -19.92 -6.77
C GLN A 171 8.72 -19.85 -6.32
N ILE A 172 7.79 -20.16 -7.21
CA ILE A 172 6.34 -20.21 -6.96
C ILE A 172 5.92 -21.65 -6.75
#